data_e4b31bee0e668888b75dd98911f4723a
#
_entry.id   e4b31bee0e668888b75dd98911f4723a
#
_cell.length_a   1.000
_cell.length_b   1.000
_cell.length_c   1.000
_cell.angle_alpha   90.00
_cell.angle_beta   90.00
_cell.angle_gamma   90.00
#
_symmetry.space_group_name_H-M   'P 1'
#
loop_
_entity.id
_entity.type
_entity.pdbx_description
1 polymer ?
#
loop_
_entity_poly.entity_id
_entity_poly.type
_entity_poly.pdbx_seq_one_letter_code
_entity_poly.pdbx_strand_id
1 'polypeptide(L)'
;MNGGTLDEILSAAMAAREPVELGPDVAEVKAPEEARPPVLDFLPARFAWATLDSPLLSKRVKVVKDPVRAGHEMVKASNVTIFGLGTGVGKTSLTNAAFREWIARNRRASFRARYNNAQSMALHVQWAALGKVPEAIDKALHASHYVLDALGTETHHATNPFAAILVHRMEAGLPTWVTTHLREKEIVERYGAAAFRALTEGALVLGELK
;
A
#
# COMPACT_ATOMS: atom_id res chain seq x y z
N MET A 1 2.62 7.92 -34.02
CA MET A 1 2.45 6.76 -33.14
C MET A 1 1.78 7.29 -31.89
N ASN A 2 0.46 7.03 -31.78
CA ASN A 2 -0.36 7.53 -30.67
C ASN A 2 -0.09 6.63 -29.45
N GLY A 3 0.74 7.11 -28.53
CA GLY A 3 0.85 6.51 -27.19
C GLY A 3 -0.42 6.85 -26.41
N GLY A 4 -1.27 5.86 -26.17
CA GLY A 4 -2.43 6.02 -25.32
C GLY A 4 -2.03 6.54 -23.94
N THR A 5 -2.88 7.35 -23.33
CA THR A 5 -2.67 7.86 -21.99
C THR A 5 -2.74 6.73 -20.97
N LEU A 6 -2.12 6.91 -19.79
CA LEU A 6 -2.15 5.90 -18.71
C LEU A 6 -3.60 5.53 -18.33
N ASP A 7 -4.51 6.49 -18.40
CA ASP A 7 -5.94 6.28 -18.13
C ASP A 7 -6.61 5.37 -19.17
N GLU A 8 -6.20 5.46 -20.45
CA GLU A 8 -6.70 4.55 -21.50
C GLU A 8 -6.16 3.13 -21.27
N ILE A 9 -4.90 2.99 -20.85
CA ILE A 9 -4.29 1.68 -20.55
C ILE A 9 -4.95 1.04 -19.32
N LEU A 10 -5.18 1.81 -18.27
CA LEU A 10 -5.87 1.35 -17.06
C LEU A 10 -7.33 1.00 -17.35
N SER A 11 -8.02 1.82 -18.13
CA SER A 11 -9.41 1.58 -18.55
C SER A 11 -9.53 0.30 -19.40
N ALA A 12 -8.59 0.07 -20.31
CA ALA A 12 -8.53 -1.16 -21.12
C ALA A 12 -8.26 -2.41 -20.28
N ALA A 13 -7.37 -2.31 -19.27
CA ALA A 13 -7.08 -3.42 -18.36
C ALA A 13 -8.29 -3.78 -17.47
N MET A 14 -9.11 -2.80 -17.11
CA MET A 14 -10.33 -2.99 -16.32
C MET A 14 -11.48 -3.57 -17.17
N ALA A 15 -11.59 -3.17 -18.44
CA ALA A 15 -12.63 -3.63 -19.37
C ALA A 15 -12.39 -5.07 -19.88
N ALA A 16 -11.15 -5.56 -19.85
CA ALA A 16 -10.77 -6.86 -20.42
C ALA A 16 -11.10 -8.07 -19.51
N ARG A 17 -11.67 -7.88 -18.33
CA ARG A 17 -12.08 -8.99 -17.45
C ARG A 17 -13.57 -9.19 -17.49
N GLU A 18 -14.01 -10.23 -18.20
CA GLU A 18 -15.36 -10.77 -18.00
C GLU A 18 -15.53 -11.20 -16.53
N PRO A 19 -16.71 -10.98 -15.94
CA PRO A 19 -17.00 -11.49 -14.61
C PRO A 19 -16.88 -13.02 -14.66
N VAL A 20 -15.90 -13.58 -13.92
CA VAL A 20 -15.79 -15.03 -13.73
C VAL A 20 -16.97 -15.44 -12.86
N GLU A 21 -17.99 -16.05 -13.45
CA GLU A 21 -19.03 -16.76 -12.71
C GLU A 21 -18.36 -17.88 -11.92
N LEU A 22 -18.28 -17.72 -10.61
CA LEU A 22 -17.84 -18.77 -9.69
C LEU A 22 -18.93 -19.83 -9.67
N GLY A 23 -18.73 -20.90 -10.43
CA GLY A 23 -19.59 -22.08 -10.38
C GLY A 23 -19.63 -22.68 -8.95
N PRO A 24 -20.72 -23.39 -8.58
CA PRO A 24 -20.99 -23.87 -7.22
C PRO A 24 -20.06 -24.98 -6.70
N ASP A 25 -19.08 -25.43 -7.47
CA ASP A 25 -18.16 -26.52 -7.11
C ASP A 25 -16.70 -26.04 -6.95
N VAL A 26 -16.45 -25.16 -5.99
CA VAL A 26 -15.09 -25.01 -5.45
C VAL A 26 -14.95 -26.01 -4.32
N ALA A 27 -14.50 -27.24 -4.64
CA ALA A 27 -14.04 -28.19 -3.65
C ALA A 27 -13.07 -27.49 -2.69
N GLU A 28 -13.33 -27.65 -1.39
CA GLU A 28 -12.54 -27.08 -0.30
C GLU A 28 -11.09 -27.58 -0.41
N VAL A 29 -10.25 -26.83 -1.14
CA VAL A 29 -8.82 -27.15 -1.24
C VAL A 29 -8.24 -26.86 0.15
N LYS A 30 -8.07 -27.93 0.93
CA LYS A 30 -7.33 -27.88 2.20
C LYS A 30 -5.96 -27.28 1.91
N ALA A 31 -5.71 -26.06 2.38
CA ALA A 31 -4.40 -25.46 2.31
C ALA A 31 -3.38 -26.37 3.03
N PRO A 32 -2.20 -26.61 2.46
CA PRO A 32 -1.16 -27.39 3.14
C PRO A 32 -0.78 -26.69 4.44
N GLU A 33 -0.75 -27.45 5.54
CA GLU A 33 -0.72 -26.97 6.93
C GLU A 33 0.59 -26.27 7.36
N GLU A 34 1.60 -26.21 6.49
CA GLU A 34 2.94 -25.70 6.83
C GLU A 34 3.53 -24.66 5.86
N ALA A 35 2.80 -24.18 4.86
CA ALA A 35 3.31 -23.11 4.00
C ALA A 35 3.37 -21.80 4.80
N ARG A 36 4.59 -21.34 5.13
CA ARG A 36 4.81 -19.97 5.61
C ARG A 36 4.06 -19.01 4.67
N PRO A 37 3.25 -18.09 5.19
CA PRO A 37 2.53 -17.18 4.32
C PRO A 37 3.57 -16.45 3.45
N PRO A 38 3.44 -16.48 2.10
CA PRO A 38 4.41 -15.88 1.18
C PRO A 38 4.58 -14.37 1.35
N VAL A 39 3.80 -13.80 2.26
CA VAL A 39 3.70 -12.38 2.54
C VAL A 39 4.90 -11.82 3.30
N LEU A 40 5.66 -12.62 4.03
CA LEU A 40 6.79 -12.10 4.82
C LEU A 40 8.05 -11.84 3.99
N ASP A 41 8.18 -12.49 2.84
CA ASP A 41 9.41 -12.40 2.03
C ASP A 41 9.55 -11.06 1.30
N PHE A 42 8.47 -10.28 1.14
CA PHE A 42 8.53 -8.96 0.53
C PHE A 42 8.59 -7.79 1.53
N LEU A 43 8.49 -8.07 2.83
CA LEU A 43 8.76 -7.03 3.83
C LEU A 43 10.27 -6.80 3.95
N PRO A 44 10.72 -5.53 3.98
CA PRO A 44 12.15 -5.26 4.02
C PRO A 44 12.82 -5.92 5.24
N ALA A 45 13.84 -6.75 4.99
CA ALA A 45 14.53 -7.53 6.04
C ALA A 45 15.08 -6.65 7.17
N ARG A 46 15.50 -5.41 6.86
CA ARG A 46 15.99 -4.43 7.85
C ARG A 46 14.94 -4.07 8.93
N PHE A 47 13.66 -4.35 8.69
CA PHE A 47 12.56 -4.14 9.65
C PHE A 47 12.06 -5.44 10.27
N ALA A 48 12.82 -6.55 10.19
CA ALA A 48 12.43 -7.81 10.82
C ALA A 48 12.19 -7.67 12.34
N TRP A 49 12.89 -6.76 13.00
CA TRP A 49 12.74 -6.41 14.42
C TRP A 49 11.44 -5.64 14.74
N ALA A 50 10.80 -5.03 13.73
CA ALA A 50 9.62 -4.19 13.92
C ALA A 50 8.38 -5.06 14.11
N THR A 51 8.05 -5.30 15.37
CA THR A 51 6.80 -5.93 15.83
C THR A 51 6.15 -5.03 16.88
N LEU A 52 4.84 -5.17 17.11
CA LEU A 52 4.15 -4.35 18.12
C LEU A 52 4.66 -4.62 19.54
N ASP A 53 5.17 -5.82 19.80
CA ASP A 53 5.76 -6.21 21.08
C ASP A 53 7.23 -5.82 21.24
N SER A 54 7.85 -5.27 20.18
CA SER A 54 9.26 -4.91 20.20
C SER A 54 9.52 -3.69 21.11
N PRO A 55 10.38 -3.77 22.12
CA PRO A 55 10.74 -2.63 22.96
C PRO A 55 11.45 -1.51 22.17
N LEU A 56 11.98 -1.84 20.98
CA LEU A 56 12.61 -0.87 20.09
C LEU A 56 11.58 0.00 19.37
N LEU A 57 10.32 -0.45 19.24
CA LEU A 57 9.29 0.29 18.52
C LEU A 57 9.09 1.67 19.18
N SER A 58 8.82 1.72 20.48
CA SER A 58 8.62 2.97 21.21
C SER A 58 9.88 3.87 21.25
N LYS A 59 11.07 3.26 21.16
CA LYS A 59 12.32 4.02 21.10
C LYS A 59 12.58 4.67 19.75
N ARG A 60 12.22 4.00 18.65
CA ARG A 60 12.54 4.41 17.27
C ARG A 60 11.43 5.15 16.56
N VAL A 61 10.17 4.92 16.93
CA VAL A 61 9.02 5.60 16.32
C VAL A 61 8.74 6.89 17.09
N LYS A 62 8.79 8.01 16.37
CA LYS A 62 8.56 9.36 16.91
C LYS A 62 7.40 10.09 16.23
N VAL A 63 6.85 9.50 15.18
CA VAL A 63 5.74 10.08 14.41
C VAL A 63 4.42 10.11 15.19
N VAL A 64 4.29 9.28 16.22
CA VAL A 64 3.16 9.23 17.14
C VAL A 64 3.65 9.12 18.59
N LYS A 65 2.82 9.54 19.56
CA LYS A 65 3.18 9.51 20.99
C LYS A 65 3.22 8.08 21.55
N ASP A 66 2.27 7.24 21.15
CA ASP A 66 2.18 5.84 21.58
C ASP A 66 2.17 4.93 20.33
N PRO A 67 3.35 4.43 19.91
CA PRO A 67 3.46 3.59 18.73
C PRO A 67 2.75 2.24 18.83
N VAL A 68 2.70 1.64 20.02
CA VAL A 68 2.05 0.33 20.22
C VAL A 68 0.55 0.47 20.05
N ARG A 69 -0.05 1.44 20.74
CA ARG A 69 -1.48 1.76 20.60
C ARG A 69 -1.83 2.11 19.17
N ALA A 70 -1.07 3.02 18.53
CA ALA A 70 -1.29 3.41 17.15
C ALA A 70 -1.21 2.20 16.20
N GLY A 71 -0.25 1.29 16.40
CA GLY A 71 -0.15 0.06 15.62
C GLY A 71 -1.37 -0.85 15.77
N HIS A 72 -1.92 -1.00 16.98
CA HIS A 72 -3.15 -1.77 17.20
C HIS A 72 -4.38 -1.09 16.58
N GLU A 73 -4.45 0.22 16.56
CA GLU A 73 -5.50 0.98 15.87
C GLU A 73 -5.40 0.79 14.35
N MET A 74 -4.18 0.83 13.78
CA MET A 74 -3.94 0.54 12.37
C MET A 74 -4.44 -0.84 11.96
N VAL A 75 -4.16 -1.88 12.76
CA VAL A 75 -4.58 -3.26 12.46
C VAL A 75 -6.10 -3.40 12.32
N LYS A 76 -6.86 -2.53 13.00
CA LYS A 76 -8.34 -2.50 12.93
C LYS A 76 -8.88 -1.63 11.80
N ALA A 77 -8.08 -0.68 11.31
CA ALA A 77 -8.49 0.27 10.29
C ALA A 77 -8.27 -0.31 8.88
N SER A 78 -9.27 -0.10 8.00
CA SER A 78 -9.14 -0.45 6.58
C SER A 78 -8.13 0.47 5.90
N ASN A 79 -8.29 1.78 6.05
CA ASN A 79 -7.42 2.77 5.45
C ASN A 79 -6.61 3.50 6.52
N VAL A 80 -5.31 3.64 6.29
CA VAL A 80 -4.39 4.34 7.19
C VAL A 80 -3.47 5.23 6.39
N THR A 81 -3.31 6.48 6.82
CA THR A 81 -2.27 7.36 6.29
C THR A 81 -1.40 7.90 7.42
N ILE A 82 -0.09 7.68 7.32
CA ILE A 82 0.89 8.19 8.27
C ILE A 82 1.63 9.36 7.63
N PHE A 83 1.33 10.55 8.10
CA PHE A 83 2.06 11.76 7.75
C PHE A 83 3.24 11.96 8.70
N GLY A 84 4.34 12.50 8.21
CA GLY A 84 5.44 12.85 9.10
C GLY A 84 6.55 13.56 8.34
N LEU A 85 6.74 14.83 8.65
CA LEU A 85 7.80 15.64 8.08
C LEU A 85 9.16 15.05 8.47
N GLY A 86 10.00 14.83 7.47
CA GLY A 86 11.36 14.31 7.66
C GLY A 86 11.49 12.80 7.56
N THR A 87 12.74 12.39 7.40
CA THR A 87 13.18 10.99 7.36
C THR A 87 13.51 10.51 8.77
N GLY A 88 13.42 9.19 9.02
CA GLY A 88 13.85 8.60 10.29
C GLY A 88 12.87 8.73 11.46
N VAL A 89 11.70 9.38 11.30
CA VAL A 89 10.70 9.50 12.39
C VAL A 89 9.91 8.20 12.68
N GLY A 90 10.21 7.11 11.96
CA GLY A 90 9.70 5.78 12.27
C GLY A 90 8.41 5.38 11.55
N LYS A 91 7.94 6.12 10.54
CA LYS A 91 6.73 5.76 9.75
C LYS A 91 6.78 4.33 9.24
N THR A 92 7.82 3.99 8.47
CA THR A 92 8.04 2.64 7.92
C THR A 92 8.12 1.57 9.00
N SER A 93 8.76 1.86 10.15
CA SER A 93 8.86 0.92 11.26
C SER A 93 7.50 0.61 11.87
N LEU A 94 6.68 1.64 12.11
CA LEU A 94 5.33 1.49 12.63
C LEU A 94 4.45 0.69 11.65
N THR A 95 4.49 1.05 10.37
CA THR A 95 3.74 0.36 9.32
C THR A 95 4.13 -1.11 9.23
N ASN A 96 5.43 -1.44 9.24
CA ASN A 96 5.88 -2.83 9.21
C ASN A 96 5.43 -3.61 10.45
N ALA A 97 5.50 -3.02 11.65
CA ALA A 97 5.04 -3.67 12.88
C ALA A 97 3.53 -3.97 12.83
N ALA A 98 2.72 -2.99 12.47
CA ALA A 98 1.27 -3.15 12.35
C ALA A 98 0.89 -4.12 11.23
N PHE A 99 1.58 -4.08 10.09
CA PHE A 99 1.27 -4.95 8.95
C PHE A 99 1.61 -6.42 9.22
N ARG A 100 2.70 -6.70 9.96
CA ARG A 100 3.01 -8.06 10.44
C ARG A 100 1.90 -8.60 11.33
N GLU A 101 1.42 -7.79 12.25
CA GLU A 101 0.31 -8.15 13.14
C GLU A 101 -0.99 -8.37 12.35
N TRP A 102 -1.27 -7.50 11.35
CA TRP A 102 -2.40 -7.67 10.46
C TRP A 102 -2.34 -9.00 9.69
N ILE A 103 -1.17 -9.35 9.14
CA ILE A 103 -0.92 -10.61 8.44
C ILE A 103 -1.18 -11.80 9.36
N ALA A 104 -0.67 -11.76 10.59
CA ALA A 104 -0.83 -12.84 11.56
C ALA A 104 -2.31 -13.11 11.86
N ARG A 105 -3.12 -12.05 11.93
CA ARG A 105 -4.57 -12.13 12.20
C ARG A 105 -5.41 -12.50 10.96
N ASN A 106 -4.90 -12.21 9.76
CA ASN A 106 -5.66 -12.31 8.51
C ASN A 106 -5.00 -13.28 7.52
N ARG A 107 -4.64 -14.47 7.96
CA ARG A 107 -3.86 -15.46 7.18
C ARG A 107 -4.40 -15.69 5.76
N ARG A 108 -5.71 -15.88 5.59
CA ARG A 108 -6.33 -16.12 4.27
C ARG A 108 -6.19 -14.90 3.34
N ALA A 109 -6.51 -13.71 3.83
CA ALA A 109 -6.40 -12.48 3.05
C ALA A 109 -4.95 -12.09 2.75
N SER A 110 -3.99 -12.48 3.61
CA SER A 110 -2.59 -12.12 3.49
C SER A 110 -1.90 -12.64 2.21
N PHE A 111 -2.37 -13.73 1.61
CA PHE A 111 -1.83 -14.24 0.34
C PHE A 111 -1.92 -13.24 -0.82
N ARG A 112 -2.92 -12.35 -0.80
CA ARG A 112 -3.12 -11.30 -1.81
C ARG A 112 -2.73 -9.93 -1.31
N ALA A 113 -2.21 -9.81 -0.09
CA ALA A 113 -1.71 -8.54 0.41
C ALA A 113 -0.40 -8.16 -0.29
N ARG A 114 -0.11 -6.86 -0.40
CA ARG A 114 1.10 -6.34 -1.05
C ARG A 114 1.68 -5.18 -0.27
N TYR A 115 3.00 -5.13 -0.26
CA TYR A 115 3.78 -4.03 0.27
C TYR A 115 4.72 -3.53 -0.82
N ASN A 116 4.67 -2.26 -1.14
CA ASN A 116 5.59 -1.63 -2.07
C ASN A 116 6.20 -0.36 -1.46
N ASN A 117 7.49 -0.17 -1.71
CA ASN A 117 8.10 1.14 -1.52
C ASN A 117 7.89 1.95 -2.80
N ALA A 118 7.48 3.24 -2.67
CA ALA A 118 7.13 4.07 -3.81
C ALA A 118 8.27 4.22 -4.81
N GLN A 119 9.52 4.44 -4.35
CA GLN A 119 10.67 4.57 -5.23
C GLN A 119 10.96 3.28 -6.01
N SER A 120 10.94 2.12 -5.33
CA SER A 120 11.17 0.83 -5.99
C SER A 120 10.07 0.52 -7.01
N MET A 121 8.82 0.82 -6.69
CA MET A 121 7.72 0.63 -7.61
C MET A 121 7.82 1.53 -8.84
N ALA A 122 8.21 2.79 -8.67
CA ALA A 122 8.44 3.71 -9.79
C ALA A 122 9.52 3.20 -10.76
N LEU A 123 10.59 2.59 -10.26
CA LEU A 123 11.62 1.96 -11.10
C LEU A 123 11.05 0.77 -11.90
N HIS A 124 10.23 -0.08 -11.29
CA HIS A 124 9.57 -1.19 -12.00
C HIS A 124 8.65 -0.69 -13.11
N VAL A 125 7.97 0.44 -12.90
CA VAL A 125 7.11 1.07 -13.91
C VAL A 125 7.94 1.59 -15.09
N GLN A 126 9.08 2.21 -14.83
CA GLN A 126 9.98 2.73 -15.87
C GLN A 126 10.55 1.62 -16.76
N TRP A 127 10.80 0.44 -16.20
CA TRP A 127 11.38 -0.69 -16.94
C TRP A 127 10.33 -1.59 -17.61
N ALA A 128 9.05 -1.27 -17.42
CA ALA A 128 7.99 -2.03 -18.07
C ALA A 128 7.98 -1.80 -19.59
N ALA A 129 7.66 -2.84 -20.33
CA ALA A 129 7.50 -2.76 -21.76
C ALA A 129 6.35 -1.80 -22.12
N LEU A 130 6.57 -0.95 -23.14
CA LEU A 130 5.56 -0.03 -23.65
C LEU A 130 4.27 -0.79 -24.03
N GLY A 131 3.14 -0.26 -23.60
CA GLY A 131 1.82 -0.83 -23.88
C GLY A 131 1.38 -1.99 -22.99
N LYS A 132 2.16 -2.33 -21.94
CA LYS A 132 1.75 -3.33 -20.93
C LYS A 132 1.60 -2.66 -19.56
N VAL A 133 0.54 -3.02 -18.86
CA VAL A 133 0.42 -2.65 -17.43
C VAL A 133 1.49 -3.42 -16.65
N PRO A 134 2.40 -2.72 -15.92
CA PRO A 134 3.37 -3.40 -15.11
C PRO A 134 2.70 -4.31 -14.08
N GLU A 135 3.21 -5.52 -13.91
CA GLU A 135 2.67 -6.51 -12.95
C GLU A 135 2.55 -5.94 -11.53
N ALA A 136 3.49 -5.06 -11.15
CA ALA A 136 3.47 -4.39 -9.85
C ALA A 136 2.25 -3.48 -9.67
N ILE A 137 1.80 -2.80 -10.73
CA ILE A 137 0.59 -1.97 -10.71
C ILE A 137 -0.65 -2.87 -10.63
N ASP A 138 -0.75 -3.89 -11.48
CA ASP A 138 -1.88 -4.83 -11.44
C ASP A 138 -2.04 -5.46 -10.05
N LYS A 139 -0.94 -5.93 -9.48
CA LYS A 139 -0.92 -6.47 -8.11
C LYS A 139 -1.32 -5.45 -7.05
N ALA A 140 -0.93 -4.19 -7.20
CA ALA A 140 -1.30 -3.13 -6.28
C ALA A 140 -2.80 -2.80 -6.37
N LEU A 141 -3.36 -2.71 -7.58
CA LEU A 141 -4.78 -2.45 -7.81
C LEU A 141 -5.68 -3.51 -7.17
N HIS A 142 -5.30 -4.79 -7.26
CA HIS A 142 -6.12 -5.94 -6.86
C HIS A 142 -5.72 -6.57 -5.52
N ALA A 143 -4.77 -5.98 -4.79
CA ALA A 143 -4.36 -6.49 -3.48
C ALA A 143 -5.53 -6.47 -2.49
N SER A 144 -5.69 -7.54 -1.70
CA SER A 144 -6.67 -7.59 -0.61
C SER A 144 -6.37 -6.57 0.49
N HIS A 145 -5.09 -6.24 0.67
CA HIS A 145 -4.58 -5.17 1.50
C HIS A 145 -3.30 -4.64 0.87
N TYR A 146 -3.20 -3.34 0.71
CA TYR A 146 -2.07 -2.70 0.06
C TYR A 146 -1.35 -1.73 0.99
N VAL A 147 -0.04 -1.86 1.06
CA VAL A 147 0.82 -0.90 1.75
C VAL A 147 1.70 -0.19 0.74
N LEU A 148 1.59 1.12 0.66
CA LEU A 148 2.47 2.00 -0.12
C LEU A 148 3.35 2.80 0.83
N ASP A 149 4.60 2.39 0.96
CA ASP A 149 5.56 3.03 1.86
C ASP A 149 6.36 4.12 1.16
N ALA A 150 6.57 5.22 1.87
CA ALA A 150 7.40 6.36 1.46
C ALA A 150 6.91 7.06 0.17
N LEU A 151 5.58 7.23 0.02
CA LEU A 151 5.00 8.05 -1.06
C LEU A 151 5.64 9.44 -1.06
N GLY A 152 6.09 9.88 -2.23
CA GLY A 152 6.79 11.16 -2.42
C GLY A 152 8.30 11.01 -2.56
N THR A 153 8.88 9.83 -2.33
CA THR A 153 10.32 9.60 -2.52
C THR A 153 10.71 9.23 -3.95
N GLU A 154 9.72 8.84 -4.76
CA GLU A 154 9.95 8.54 -6.18
C GLU A 154 10.28 9.81 -6.97
N THR A 155 11.09 9.65 -8.01
CA THR A 155 11.42 10.75 -8.92
C THR A 155 10.17 11.22 -9.67
N HIS A 156 10.07 12.54 -9.90
CA HIS A 156 8.98 13.15 -10.68
C HIS A 156 9.07 12.69 -12.14
N HIS A 157 8.18 11.79 -12.54
CA HIS A 157 7.95 11.45 -13.94
C HIS A 157 6.50 11.69 -14.30
N ALA A 158 6.25 12.09 -15.54
CA ALA A 158 4.93 12.44 -16.07
C ALA A 158 3.89 11.30 -15.98
N THR A 159 4.33 10.07 -15.71
CA THR A 159 3.48 8.88 -15.59
C THR A 159 3.53 8.30 -14.18
N ASN A 160 3.08 9.06 -13.20
CA ASN A 160 3.04 8.57 -11.82
C ASN A 160 1.74 7.74 -11.59
N PRO A 161 1.82 6.40 -11.44
CA PRO A 161 0.64 5.56 -11.29
C PRO A 161 0.00 5.64 -9.92
N PHE A 162 0.64 6.31 -8.94
CA PHE A 162 0.19 6.25 -7.56
C PHE A 162 -1.14 6.96 -7.35
N ALA A 163 -1.38 8.09 -8.03
CA ALA A 163 -2.66 8.78 -7.98
C ALA A 163 -3.80 7.86 -8.42
N ALA A 164 -3.64 7.20 -9.57
CA ALA A 164 -4.64 6.26 -10.10
C ALA A 164 -4.86 5.05 -9.18
N ILE A 165 -3.78 4.47 -8.63
CA ILE A 165 -3.87 3.36 -7.67
C ILE A 165 -4.64 3.78 -6.42
N LEU A 166 -4.32 4.93 -5.83
CA LEU A 166 -4.95 5.41 -4.60
C LEU A 166 -6.43 5.70 -4.80
N VAL A 167 -6.78 6.40 -5.89
CA VAL A 167 -8.18 6.72 -6.21
C VAL A 167 -8.98 5.46 -6.51
N HIS A 168 -8.47 4.59 -7.38
CA HIS A 168 -9.14 3.32 -7.70
C HIS A 168 -9.40 2.48 -6.45
N ARG A 169 -8.42 2.34 -5.57
CA ARG A 169 -8.57 1.53 -4.36
C ARG A 169 -9.55 2.13 -3.35
N MET A 170 -9.57 3.46 -3.23
CA MET A 170 -10.57 4.18 -2.43
C MET A 170 -11.98 3.92 -2.96
N GLU A 171 -12.20 4.12 -4.26
CA GLU A 171 -13.50 3.93 -4.92
C GLU A 171 -13.98 2.47 -4.83
N ALA A 172 -13.06 1.51 -4.91
CA ALA A 172 -13.34 0.09 -4.75
C ALA A 172 -13.46 -0.37 -3.27
N GLY A 173 -13.30 0.53 -2.29
CA GLY A 173 -13.34 0.21 -0.86
C GLY A 173 -12.23 -0.75 -0.41
N LEU A 174 -11.10 -0.80 -1.13
CA LEU A 174 -10.00 -1.73 -0.87
C LEU A 174 -9.04 -1.19 0.20
N PRO A 175 -8.74 -1.98 1.27
CA PRO A 175 -7.86 -1.58 2.36
C PRO A 175 -6.50 -1.10 1.87
N THR A 176 -6.11 0.15 2.26
CA THR A 176 -4.89 0.77 1.79
C THR A 176 -4.20 1.54 2.91
N TRP A 177 -2.93 1.24 3.17
CA TRP A 177 -2.09 1.96 4.11
C TRP A 177 -0.99 2.70 3.37
N VAL A 178 -0.78 3.96 3.71
CA VAL A 178 0.22 4.81 3.06
C VAL A 178 1.09 5.51 4.10
N THR A 179 2.39 5.59 3.83
CA THR A 179 3.26 6.51 4.56
C THR A 179 3.78 7.58 3.63
N THR A 180 3.87 8.81 4.10
CA THR A 180 4.40 9.92 3.32
C THR A 180 5.15 10.94 4.19
N HIS A 181 6.08 11.66 3.59
CA HIS A 181 6.74 12.82 4.18
C HIS A 181 6.21 14.14 3.61
N LEU A 182 5.34 14.06 2.61
CA LEU A 182 4.78 15.23 1.93
C LEU A 182 3.70 15.89 2.79
N ARG A 183 3.59 17.20 2.65
CA ARG A 183 2.49 18.00 3.17
C ARG A 183 1.29 17.92 2.23
N GLU A 184 0.12 18.32 2.72
CA GLU A 184 -1.11 18.40 1.92
C GLU A 184 -0.88 19.07 0.57
N LYS A 185 -0.35 20.30 0.58
CA LYS A 185 -0.10 21.08 -0.65
C LYS A 185 0.77 20.32 -1.65
N GLU A 186 1.84 19.68 -1.18
CA GLU A 186 2.76 18.93 -2.02
C GLU A 186 2.10 17.66 -2.61
N ILE A 187 1.19 17.02 -1.85
CA ILE A 187 0.41 15.88 -2.34
C ILE A 187 -0.57 16.33 -3.42
N VAL A 188 -1.29 17.42 -3.19
CA VAL A 188 -2.25 17.96 -4.16
C VAL A 188 -1.55 18.41 -5.44
N GLU A 189 -0.41 19.08 -5.34
CA GLU A 189 0.39 19.51 -6.49
C GLU A 189 0.94 18.31 -7.28
N ARG A 190 1.32 17.22 -6.61
CA ARG A 190 2.01 16.09 -7.22
C ARG A 190 1.09 14.98 -7.72
N TYR A 191 0.00 14.71 -6.99
CA TYR A 191 -0.91 13.59 -7.25
C TYR A 191 -2.35 14.01 -7.50
N GLY A 192 -2.67 15.29 -7.30
CA GLY A 192 -4.01 15.81 -7.44
C GLY A 192 -4.87 15.73 -6.18
N ALA A 193 -5.93 16.52 -6.14
CA ALA A 193 -6.85 16.58 -4.99
C ALA A 193 -7.60 15.25 -4.74
N ALA A 194 -7.88 14.47 -5.79
CA ALA A 194 -8.52 13.17 -5.66
C ALA A 194 -7.65 12.17 -4.88
N ALA A 195 -6.33 12.15 -5.15
CA ALA A 195 -5.39 11.32 -4.41
C ALA A 195 -5.28 11.76 -2.93
N PHE A 196 -5.29 13.08 -2.66
CA PHE A 196 -5.30 13.57 -1.28
C PHE A 196 -6.56 13.13 -0.53
N ARG A 197 -7.74 13.20 -1.17
CA ARG A 197 -8.97 12.68 -0.58
C ARG A 197 -8.88 11.17 -0.30
N ALA A 198 -8.31 10.40 -1.23
CA ALA A 198 -8.09 8.96 -1.03
C ALA A 198 -7.19 8.64 0.17
N LEU A 199 -6.29 9.54 0.55
CA LEU A 199 -5.41 9.40 1.71
C LEU A 199 -6.06 9.81 3.03
N THR A 200 -7.11 10.62 3.01
CA THR A 200 -7.65 11.25 4.23
C THR A 200 -9.10 10.91 4.50
N GLU A 201 -9.90 10.72 3.46
CA GLU A 201 -11.33 10.45 3.60
C GLU A 201 -11.58 9.02 4.09
N GLY A 202 -12.20 8.88 5.27
CA GLY A 202 -12.44 7.58 5.90
C GLY A 202 -11.19 6.84 6.37
N ALA A 203 -10.04 7.49 6.39
CA ALA A 203 -8.78 6.89 6.83
C ALA A 203 -8.45 7.23 8.30
N LEU A 204 -7.77 6.31 8.98
CA LEU A 204 -7.06 6.61 10.22
C LEU A 204 -5.82 7.45 9.87
N VAL A 205 -5.84 8.73 10.19
CA VAL A 205 -4.73 9.64 9.94
C VAL A 205 -3.84 9.71 11.18
N LEU A 206 -2.56 9.39 11.02
CA LEU A 206 -1.55 9.42 12.08
C LEU A 206 -0.43 10.42 11.73
N GLY A 207 0.15 11.02 12.76
CA GLY A 207 1.20 12.02 12.60
C GLY A 207 0.65 13.44 12.36
N GLU A 208 1.50 14.33 11.85
CA GLU A 208 1.15 15.74 11.65
C GLU A 208 0.99 16.07 10.16
N LEU A 209 -0.22 16.49 9.82
CA LEU A 209 -0.57 17.15 8.57
C LEU A 209 -0.33 18.66 8.79
N LYS A 210 0.84 19.19 8.46
CA LYS A 210 1.14 20.63 8.55
C LYS A 210 1.54 21.19 7.20
#